data_8c5523ce7f7269c7f7305d5076b31e03
#
_entry.id   8c5523ce7f7269c7f7305d5076b31e03
#
_cell.length_a   1.000
_cell.length_b   1.000
_cell.length_c   1.000
_cell.angle_alpha   90.00
_cell.angle_beta   90.00
_cell.angle_gamma   90.00
#
_symmetry.space_group_name_H-M   'P 1'
#
loop_
_entity.id
_entity.type
_entity.pdbx_description
1 polymer ?
#
loop_
_entity_poly.entity_id
_entity_poly.type
_entity_poly.pdbx_seq_one_letter_code
_entity_poly.pdbx_strand_id
1 'polypeptide(L)'
;MQMDAVHPRVLGYLGRALSLELTAVQQYMTQASLVGLWGDQAAAERFREETVEEMEHAERIVQHMLSLGVAPAASQLQPVSHAPDLVGLLEKNADLEQQLIRHYDEASRFCQLINDQANGAFFAALLEDEQHHGRELEAWLQELGGRRRRGYARYGVGRRTTV
;
A
#
# COMPACT_ATOMS: atom_id res chain seq x y z
N MET A 1 -33.99 -12.15 15.84
CA MET A 1 -33.41 -11.16 14.94
C MET A 1 -32.50 -11.92 13.98
N GLN A 2 -32.96 -12.14 12.79
CA GLN A 2 -32.20 -12.83 11.76
C GLN A 2 -31.13 -11.83 11.30
N MET A 3 -29.86 -12.11 11.59
CA MET A 3 -28.79 -11.37 10.95
C MET A 3 -28.84 -11.74 9.48
N ASP A 4 -29.13 -10.76 8.62
CA ASP A 4 -29.07 -10.96 7.17
C ASP A 4 -27.66 -11.47 6.84
N ALA A 5 -27.59 -12.61 6.16
CA ALA A 5 -26.31 -13.23 5.82
C ALA A 5 -25.51 -12.25 4.93
N VAL A 6 -24.25 -12.02 5.29
CA VAL A 6 -23.34 -11.17 4.48
C VAL A 6 -23.20 -11.78 3.08
N HIS A 7 -23.30 -10.93 2.06
CA HIS A 7 -23.16 -11.37 0.67
C HIS A 7 -21.79 -12.04 0.44
N PRO A 8 -21.72 -13.23 -0.18
CA PRO A 8 -20.46 -13.97 -0.36
C PRO A 8 -19.35 -13.18 -1.03
N ARG A 9 -19.70 -12.30 -1.94
CA ARG A 9 -18.72 -11.42 -2.62
C ARG A 9 -18.10 -10.39 -1.68
N VAL A 10 -18.84 -9.91 -0.68
CA VAL A 10 -18.30 -9.02 0.36
C VAL A 10 -17.26 -9.75 1.20
N LEU A 11 -17.52 -11.00 1.58
CA LEU A 11 -16.56 -11.87 2.28
C LEU A 11 -15.30 -12.10 1.42
N GLY A 12 -15.46 -12.29 0.12
CA GLY A 12 -14.35 -12.40 -0.83
C GLY A 12 -13.50 -11.14 -0.87
N TYR A 13 -14.12 -9.95 -0.89
CA TYR A 13 -13.39 -8.67 -0.81
C TYR A 13 -12.60 -8.52 0.49
N LEU A 14 -13.16 -8.93 1.62
CA LEU A 14 -12.46 -8.89 2.92
C LEU A 14 -11.24 -9.81 2.94
N GLY A 15 -11.38 -11.05 2.47
CA GLY A 15 -10.27 -12.01 2.40
C GLY A 15 -9.15 -11.55 1.48
N ARG A 16 -9.49 -11.00 0.32
CA ARG A 16 -8.50 -10.44 -0.62
C ARG A 16 -7.85 -9.17 -0.06
N ALA A 17 -8.60 -8.32 0.60
CA ALA A 17 -8.05 -7.14 1.28
C ALA A 17 -6.99 -7.55 2.30
N LEU A 18 -7.28 -8.53 3.14
CA LEU A 18 -6.33 -9.04 4.12
C LEU A 18 -5.04 -9.56 3.44
N SER A 19 -5.16 -10.30 2.35
CA SER A 19 -3.99 -10.78 1.59
C SER A 19 -3.16 -9.63 1.01
N LEU A 20 -3.79 -8.56 0.52
CA LEU A 20 -3.10 -7.38 0.00
C LEU A 20 -2.38 -6.60 1.11
N GLU A 21 -3.03 -6.39 2.25
CA GLU A 21 -2.43 -5.70 3.40
C GLU A 21 -1.24 -6.48 3.96
N LEU A 22 -1.35 -7.79 4.13
CA LEU A 22 -0.25 -8.63 4.58
C LEU A 22 0.90 -8.70 3.54
N THR A 23 0.58 -8.61 2.26
CA THR A 23 1.58 -8.43 1.20
C THR A 23 2.35 -7.11 1.40
N ALA A 24 1.65 -6.02 1.67
CA ALA A 24 2.27 -4.71 1.95
C ALA A 24 3.14 -4.75 3.22
N VAL A 25 2.65 -5.35 4.29
CA VAL A 25 3.42 -5.55 5.53
C VAL A 25 4.75 -6.25 5.25
N GLN A 26 4.72 -7.37 4.54
CA GLN A 26 5.94 -8.12 4.22
C GLN A 26 6.88 -7.31 3.32
N GLN A 27 6.35 -6.63 2.31
CA GLN A 27 7.14 -5.83 1.39
C GLN A 27 7.82 -4.66 2.10
N TYR A 28 7.10 -3.87 2.88
CA TYR A 28 7.64 -2.70 3.57
C TYR A 28 8.61 -3.07 4.69
N MET A 29 8.32 -4.13 5.43
CA MET A 29 9.23 -4.66 6.44
C MET A 29 10.56 -5.11 5.82
N THR A 30 10.51 -5.80 4.68
CA THR A 30 11.70 -6.25 3.95
C THR A 30 12.50 -5.04 3.42
N GLN A 31 11.81 -4.05 2.86
CA GLN A 31 12.44 -2.84 2.34
C GLN A 31 13.07 -2.00 3.44
N ALA A 32 12.43 -1.88 4.61
CA ALA A 32 13.01 -1.21 5.77
C ALA A 32 14.37 -1.80 6.15
N SER A 33 14.46 -3.13 6.19
CA SER A 33 15.71 -3.84 6.46
C SER A 33 16.73 -3.64 5.34
N LEU A 34 16.31 -3.69 4.08
CA LEU A 34 17.19 -3.53 2.93
C LEU A 34 17.81 -2.14 2.85
N VAL A 35 17.02 -1.08 2.96
CA VAL A 35 17.56 0.30 2.91
C VAL A 35 18.40 0.63 4.14
N GLY A 36 18.12 0.01 5.28
CA GLY A 36 18.98 0.07 6.46
C GLY A 36 20.36 -0.51 6.20
N LEU A 37 20.44 -1.64 5.49
CA LEU A 37 21.72 -2.21 5.04
C LEU A 37 22.45 -1.31 4.03
N TRP A 38 21.73 -0.55 3.24
CA TRP A 38 22.33 0.46 2.34
C TRP A 38 22.83 1.71 3.08
N GLY A 39 22.57 1.81 4.39
CA GLY A 39 22.95 2.95 5.22
C GLY A 39 21.94 4.11 5.23
N ASP A 40 20.78 3.95 4.63
CA ASP A 40 19.70 4.96 4.64
C ASP A 40 18.74 4.73 5.82
N GLN A 41 19.13 5.21 7.00
CA GLN A 41 18.35 5.04 8.21
C GLN A 41 17.05 5.84 8.21
N ALA A 42 17.02 6.99 7.55
CA ALA A 42 15.81 7.81 7.43
C ALA A 42 14.74 7.10 6.60
N ALA A 43 15.11 6.52 5.46
CA ALA A 43 14.21 5.70 4.66
C ALA A 43 13.78 4.42 5.40
N ALA A 44 14.69 3.77 6.12
CA ALA A 44 14.38 2.59 6.92
C ALA A 44 13.31 2.87 7.97
N GLU A 45 13.41 3.98 8.69
CA GLU A 45 12.42 4.40 9.68
C GLU A 45 11.05 4.64 9.04
N ARG A 46 11.02 5.35 7.92
CA ARG A 46 9.78 5.62 7.20
C ARG A 46 9.09 4.35 6.70
N PHE A 47 9.83 3.37 6.17
CA PHE A 47 9.25 2.07 5.81
C PHE A 47 8.75 1.27 7.01
N ARG A 48 9.37 1.41 8.20
CA ARG A 48 8.86 0.80 9.42
C ARG A 48 7.53 1.40 9.85
N GLU A 49 7.40 2.72 9.78
CA GLU A 49 6.14 3.41 10.09
C GLU A 49 5.02 2.94 9.14
N GLU A 50 5.29 2.87 7.84
CA GLU A 50 4.35 2.33 6.86
C GLU A 50 4.00 0.85 7.15
N THR A 51 4.96 0.03 7.55
CA THR A 51 4.71 -1.36 7.94
C THR A 51 3.72 -1.46 9.09
N VAL A 52 3.85 -0.62 10.11
CA VAL A 52 2.94 -0.59 11.26
C VAL A 52 1.53 -0.16 10.83
N GLU A 53 1.41 0.83 9.98
CA GLU A 53 0.12 1.30 9.46
C GLU A 53 -0.63 0.20 8.69
N GLU A 54 0.08 -0.55 7.82
CA GLU A 54 -0.53 -1.68 7.10
C GLU A 54 -0.88 -2.86 8.03
N MET A 55 -0.13 -3.08 9.09
CA MET A 55 -0.50 -4.05 10.13
C MET A 55 -1.80 -3.64 10.84
N GLU A 56 -1.99 -2.36 11.12
CA GLU A 56 -3.23 -1.84 11.72
C GLU A 56 -4.43 -2.02 10.76
N HIS A 57 -4.24 -1.81 9.46
CA HIS A 57 -5.26 -2.10 8.46
C HIS A 57 -5.62 -3.60 8.44
N ALA A 58 -4.63 -4.48 8.43
CA ALA A 58 -4.84 -5.91 8.48
C ALA A 58 -5.61 -6.33 9.74
N GLU A 59 -5.28 -5.77 10.90
CA GLU A 59 -5.97 -6.02 12.16
C GLU A 59 -7.43 -5.56 12.11
N ARG A 60 -7.71 -4.38 11.55
CA ARG A 60 -9.08 -3.88 11.35
C ARG A 60 -9.90 -4.82 10.48
N ILE A 61 -9.33 -5.37 9.41
CA ILE A 61 -10.00 -6.35 8.54
C ILE A 61 -10.31 -7.63 9.31
N VAL A 62 -9.35 -8.17 10.07
CA VAL A 62 -9.56 -9.37 10.90
C VAL A 62 -10.68 -9.15 11.92
N GLN A 63 -10.67 -8.03 12.63
CA GLN A 63 -11.70 -7.67 13.60
C GLN A 63 -13.07 -7.55 12.93
N HIS A 64 -13.14 -6.93 11.76
CA HIS A 64 -14.38 -6.80 11.00
C HIS A 64 -14.91 -8.17 10.54
N MET A 65 -14.06 -9.05 10.01
CA MET A 65 -14.43 -10.42 9.65
C MET A 65 -14.99 -11.18 10.84
N LEU A 66 -14.32 -11.14 11.98
CA LEU A 66 -14.77 -11.80 13.21
C LEU A 66 -16.12 -11.24 13.68
N SER A 67 -16.35 -9.94 13.56
CA SER A 67 -17.65 -9.33 13.89
C SER A 67 -18.79 -9.82 13.00
N LEU A 68 -18.48 -10.26 11.79
CA LEU A 68 -19.42 -10.89 10.86
C LEU A 68 -19.55 -12.42 11.06
N GLY A 69 -18.88 -12.99 12.06
CA GLY A 69 -18.88 -14.42 12.33
C GLY A 69 -17.98 -15.24 11.38
N VAL A 70 -17.03 -14.61 10.71
CA VAL A 70 -16.13 -15.25 9.73
C VAL A 70 -14.69 -15.16 10.24
N ALA A 71 -13.98 -16.28 10.25
CA ALA A 71 -12.55 -16.31 10.51
C ALA A 71 -11.75 -16.09 9.22
N PRO A 72 -10.57 -15.42 9.28
CA PRO A 72 -9.67 -15.38 8.16
C PRO A 72 -9.28 -16.77 7.68
N ALA A 73 -9.30 -16.96 6.36
CA ALA A 73 -8.75 -18.16 5.72
C ALA A 73 -7.24 -17.97 5.45
N ALA A 74 -6.63 -18.91 4.72
CA ALA A 74 -5.25 -18.79 4.31
C ALA A 74 -5.05 -17.58 3.38
N SER A 75 -4.24 -16.61 3.80
CA SER A 75 -3.86 -15.47 2.97
C SER A 75 -2.87 -15.89 1.88
N GLN A 76 -3.00 -15.29 0.70
CA GLN A 76 -2.10 -15.49 -0.44
C GLN A 76 -1.28 -14.22 -0.65
N LEU A 77 -0.01 -14.27 -0.24
CA LEU A 77 0.90 -13.15 -0.39
C LEU A 77 1.50 -13.13 -1.80
N GLN A 78 1.66 -11.93 -2.35
CA GLN A 78 2.43 -11.73 -3.56
C GLN A 78 3.94 -11.79 -3.24
N PRO A 79 4.81 -12.13 -4.21
CA PRO A 79 6.25 -12.04 -4.02
C PRO A 79 6.69 -10.63 -3.63
N VAL A 80 7.67 -10.53 -2.73
CA VAL A 80 8.28 -9.25 -2.38
C VAL A 80 8.99 -8.67 -3.60
N SER A 81 8.68 -7.41 -3.91
CA SER A 81 9.30 -6.70 -5.03
C SER A 81 10.71 -6.24 -4.67
N HIS A 82 11.62 -6.31 -5.64
CA HIS A 82 13.01 -5.90 -5.51
C HIS A 82 13.33 -4.75 -6.45
N ALA A 83 14.27 -3.91 -6.04
CA ALA A 83 14.85 -2.86 -6.86
C ALA A 83 16.27 -2.51 -6.34
N PRO A 84 17.15 -1.98 -7.21
CA PRO A 84 18.53 -1.70 -6.83
C PRO A 84 18.70 -0.39 -6.06
N ASP A 85 17.67 0.46 -5.99
CA ASP A 85 17.71 1.75 -5.32
C ASP A 85 16.36 2.14 -4.71
N LEU A 86 16.37 3.18 -3.87
CA LEU A 86 15.20 3.67 -3.17
C LEU A 86 14.06 4.07 -4.12
N VAL A 87 14.36 4.76 -5.20
CA VAL A 87 13.33 5.18 -6.17
C VAL A 87 12.63 3.97 -6.78
N GLY A 88 13.38 2.95 -7.17
CA GLY A 88 12.82 1.71 -7.69
C GLY A 88 11.93 0.98 -6.69
N LEU A 89 12.31 0.95 -5.40
CA LEU A 89 11.46 0.38 -4.34
C LEU A 89 10.16 1.17 -4.19
N LEU A 90 10.23 2.50 -4.19
CA LEU A 90 9.04 3.36 -4.07
C LEU A 90 8.10 3.22 -5.28
N GLU A 91 8.62 3.03 -6.48
CA GLU A 91 7.81 2.75 -7.68
C GLU A 91 7.05 1.41 -7.54
N LYS A 92 7.70 0.39 -6.98
CA LYS A 92 7.04 -0.90 -6.67
C LYS A 92 5.96 -0.75 -5.61
N ASN A 93 6.20 0.10 -4.61
CA ASN A 93 5.20 0.39 -3.58
C ASN A 93 4.01 1.16 -4.18
N ALA A 94 4.25 2.10 -5.09
CA ALA A 94 3.18 2.78 -5.80
C ALA A 94 2.27 1.82 -6.57
N ASP A 95 2.83 0.79 -7.20
CA ASP A 95 2.05 -0.26 -7.87
C ASP A 95 1.18 -1.04 -6.88
N LEU A 96 1.71 -1.38 -5.70
CA LEU A 96 0.98 -2.10 -4.66
C LEU A 96 -0.13 -1.22 -4.06
N GLU A 97 0.15 0.03 -3.77
CA GLU A 97 -0.86 1.00 -3.29
C GLU A 97 -2.01 1.15 -4.31
N GLN A 98 -1.71 1.19 -5.60
CA GLN A 98 -2.75 1.23 -6.63
C GLN A 98 -3.61 -0.04 -6.66
N GLN A 99 -3.06 -1.20 -6.33
CA GLN A 99 -3.85 -2.43 -6.19
C GLN A 99 -4.81 -2.33 -4.99
N LEU A 100 -4.34 -1.85 -3.86
CA LEU A 100 -5.15 -1.63 -2.65
C LEU A 100 -6.27 -0.61 -2.92
N ILE A 101 -5.95 0.54 -3.48
CA ILE A 101 -6.91 1.59 -3.81
C ILE A 101 -8.00 1.06 -4.75
N ARG A 102 -7.64 0.38 -5.83
CA ARG A 102 -8.61 -0.21 -6.75
C ARG A 102 -9.48 -1.25 -6.08
N HIS A 103 -8.90 -2.07 -5.22
CA HIS A 103 -9.63 -3.11 -4.51
C HIS A 103 -10.69 -2.52 -3.57
N TYR A 104 -10.33 -1.54 -2.76
CA TYR A 104 -11.27 -0.88 -1.85
C TYR A 104 -12.33 -0.05 -2.58
N ASP A 105 -11.98 0.61 -3.67
CA ASP A 105 -12.95 1.32 -4.50
C ASP A 105 -13.99 0.35 -5.09
N GLU A 106 -13.56 -0.76 -5.66
CA GLU A 106 -14.44 -1.81 -6.19
C GLU A 106 -15.35 -2.40 -5.10
N ALA A 107 -14.78 -2.75 -3.94
CA ALA A 107 -15.53 -3.31 -2.83
C ALA A 107 -16.58 -2.34 -2.29
N SER A 108 -16.21 -1.07 -2.11
CA SER A 108 -17.12 -0.01 -1.66
C SER A 108 -18.28 0.20 -2.64
N ARG A 109 -18.01 0.27 -3.94
CA ARG A 109 -19.03 0.41 -4.98
C ARG A 109 -19.97 -0.79 -5.04
N PHE A 110 -19.46 -2.00 -4.91
CA PHE A 110 -20.29 -3.19 -4.85
C PHE A 110 -21.24 -3.17 -3.65
N CYS A 111 -20.76 -2.78 -2.48
CA CYS A 111 -21.59 -2.63 -1.29
C CYS A 111 -22.71 -1.60 -1.50
N GLN A 112 -22.44 -0.49 -2.20
CA GLN A 112 -23.46 0.48 -2.57
C GLN A 112 -24.54 -0.12 -3.49
N LEU A 113 -24.15 -0.93 -4.47
CA LEU A 113 -25.08 -1.59 -5.38
C LEU A 113 -26.05 -2.53 -4.66
N ILE A 114 -25.60 -3.21 -3.61
CA ILE A 114 -26.44 -4.15 -2.83
C ILE A 114 -27.05 -3.52 -1.58
N ASN A 115 -26.92 -2.21 -1.40
CA ASN A 115 -27.38 -1.46 -0.22
C ASN A 115 -26.78 -1.96 1.12
N ASP A 116 -25.56 -2.50 1.11
CA ASP A 116 -24.81 -2.87 2.30
C ASP A 116 -24.01 -1.66 2.81
N GLN A 117 -24.68 -0.79 3.55
CA GLN A 117 -24.10 0.47 4.01
C GLN A 117 -22.95 0.26 5.00
N ALA A 118 -23.07 -0.73 5.89
CA ALA A 118 -22.06 -0.97 6.94
C ALA A 118 -20.73 -1.44 6.34
N ASN A 119 -20.74 -2.45 5.48
CA ASN A 119 -19.54 -2.93 4.79
C ASN A 119 -19.02 -1.91 3.78
N GLY A 120 -19.90 -1.18 3.11
CA GLY A 120 -19.53 -0.08 2.22
C GLY A 120 -18.75 1.02 2.94
N ALA A 121 -19.20 1.44 4.11
CA ALA A 121 -18.51 2.42 4.95
C ALA A 121 -17.13 1.90 5.43
N PHE A 122 -17.05 0.63 5.79
CA PHE A 122 -15.80 0.00 6.17
C PHE A 122 -14.75 0.05 5.05
N PHE A 123 -15.10 -0.35 3.83
CA PHE A 123 -14.19 -0.28 2.69
C PHE A 123 -13.87 1.16 2.27
N ALA A 124 -14.83 2.08 2.36
CA ALA A 124 -14.60 3.49 2.04
C ALA A 124 -13.60 4.15 3.00
N ALA A 125 -13.59 3.78 4.28
CA ALA A 125 -12.62 4.27 5.24
C ALA A 125 -11.20 3.79 4.93
N LEU A 126 -11.03 2.52 4.57
CA LEU A 126 -9.74 1.98 4.14
C LEU A 126 -9.29 2.58 2.79
N LEU A 127 -10.21 2.81 1.87
CA LEU A 127 -9.92 3.51 0.61
C LEU A 127 -9.33 4.90 0.85
N GLU A 128 -9.90 5.66 1.77
CA GLU A 128 -9.41 7.00 2.12
C GLU A 128 -7.99 6.95 2.70
N ASP A 129 -7.73 6.00 3.59
CA ASP A 129 -6.40 5.81 4.18
C ASP A 129 -5.36 5.45 3.10
N GLU A 130 -5.69 4.53 2.18
CA GLU A 130 -4.77 4.14 1.10
C GLU A 130 -4.55 5.26 0.07
N GLN A 131 -5.56 6.04 -0.22
CA GLN A 131 -5.40 7.22 -1.08
C GLN A 131 -4.46 8.26 -0.44
N HIS A 132 -4.51 8.41 0.88
CA HIS A 132 -3.59 9.26 1.62
C HIS A 132 -2.15 8.75 1.53
N HIS A 133 -1.92 7.45 1.78
CA HIS A 133 -0.62 6.79 1.60
C HIS A 133 -0.08 6.95 0.18
N GLY A 134 -0.93 6.77 -0.84
CA GLY A 134 -0.54 6.95 -2.23
C GLY A 134 -0.06 8.37 -2.53
N ARG A 135 -0.70 9.39 -1.97
CA ARG A 135 -0.25 10.79 -2.11
C ARG A 135 1.08 11.06 -1.41
N GLU A 136 1.29 10.53 -0.22
CA GLU A 136 2.55 10.68 0.52
C GLU A 136 3.71 10.01 -0.23
N LEU A 137 3.47 8.83 -0.78
CA LEU A 137 4.44 8.09 -1.59
C LEU A 137 4.79 8.85 -2.87
N GLU A 138 3.80 9.41 -3.56
CA GLU A 138 4.03 10.23 -4.75
C GLU A 138 4.83 11.49 -4.44
N ALA A 139 4.53 12.16 -3.33
CA ALA A 139 5.29 13.32 -2.86
C ALA A 139 6.75 12.96 -2.57
N TRP A 140 7.00 11.81 -1.97
CA TRP A 140 8.36 11.32 -1.72
C TRP A 140 9.10 11.02 -3.02
N LEU A 141 8.46 10.36 -3.97
CA LEU A 141 9.02 10.12 -5.31
C LEU A 141 9.37 11.41 -6.03
N GLN A 142 8.52 12.43 -6.00
CA GLN A 142 8.77 13.74 -6.61
C GLN A 142 9.96 14.46 -5.95
N GLU A 143 10.08 14.40 -4.64
CA GLU A 143 11.21 14.95 -3.90
C GLU A 143 12.54 14.31 -4.34
N LEU A 144 12.59 13.01 -4.47
CA LEU A 144 13.76 12.26 -4.94
C LEU A 144 14.07 12.53 -6.41
N GLY A 145 13.06 12.63 -7.28
CA GLY A 145 13.19 13.01 -8.69
C GLY A 145 13.70 14.44 -8.87
N GLY A 146 13.25 15.37 -8.05
CA GLY A 146 13.76 16.75 -8.02
C GLY A 146 15.25 16.81 -7.64
N ARG A 147 15.70 16.03 -6.70
CA ARG A 147 17.11 15.89 -6.32
C ARG A 147 17.96 15.34 -7.45
N ARG A 148 17.49 14.31 -8.17
CA ARG A 148 18.20 13.72 -9.32
C ARG A 148 18.37 14.76 -10.46
N ARG A 149 17.35 15.52 -10.81
CA ARG A 149 17.43 16.57 -11.84
C ARG A 149 18.45 17.64 -11.49
N ARG A 150 18.56 18.06 -10.23
CA ARG A 150 19.57 19.03 -9.77
C ARG A 150 20.98 18.44 -9.84
N GLY A 151 21.18 17.16 -9.57
CA GLY A 151 22.45 16.46 -9.70
C GLY A 151 22.94 16.41 -11.15
N TYR A 152 22.08 16.08 -12.09
CA TYR A 152 22.41 16.07 -13.53
C TYR A 152 22.76 17.45 -14.08
N ALA A 153 22.09 18.49 -13.63
CA ALA A 153 22.40 19.87 -14.05
C ALA A 153 23.80 20.34 -13.60
N ARG A 154 24.35 19.79 -12.53
CA ARG A 154 25.71 20.11 -12.07
C ARG A 154 26.82 19.43 -12.89
N TYR A 155 26.53 18.31 -13.55
CA TYR A 155 27.51 17.56 -14.37
C TYR A 155 27.40 17.87 -15.88
N GLY A 156 26.38 18.61 -16.29
CA GLY A 156 26.12 18.93 -17.71
C GLY A 156 26.80 20.18 -18.27
N VAL A 157 27.63 20.89 -17.50
CA VAL A 157 28.33 22.10 -17.97
C VAL A 157 29.83 21.83 -17.97
N GLY A 158 30.31 21.23 -19.03
CA GLY A 158 31.73 21.08 -19.21
C GLY A 158 32.13 20.20 -20.40
N ARG A 159 31.91 20.68 -21.64
CA ARG A 159 32.78 20.50 -22.78
C ARG A 159 32.21 21.26 -24.00
N ARG A 160 32.52 22.49 -24.13
CA ARG A 160 32.69 23.10 -25.46
C ARG A 160 34.19 23.03 -25.78
N THR A 161 34.57 22.10 -26.61
CA THR A 161 35.82 22.15 -27.33
C THR A 161 35.57 23.01 -28.56
N THR A 162 36.14 24.20 -28.55
CA THR A 162 36.41 25.00 -29.75
C THR A 162 37.60 24.41 -30.48
N VAL A 163 37.43 24.12 -31.74
CA VAL A 163 38.46 24.21 -32.78
C VAL A 163 37.94 25.18 -33.78
#